data_025443cc22340a0ad1a5888718dc0541
#
_entry.id   025443cc22340a0ad1a5888718dc0541
#
_cell.length_a   1.000
_cell.length_b   1.000
_cell.length_c   1.000
_cell.angle_alpha   90.00
_cell.angle_beta   90.00
_cell.angle_gamma   90.00
#
_symmetry.space_group_name_H-M   'P 1'
#
loop_
_entity.id
_entity.type
_entity.pdbx_description
1 polymer ?
#
loop_
_entity_poly.entity_id
_entity_poly.type
_entity_poly.pdbx_seq_one_letter_code
_entity_poly.pdbx_strand_id
1 'polypeptide(L)'
;AEQGIITVLNNDYLYSDFTMNADGSYTFTLKQELNASQRSKFLGESVSIGKSVDAMGIPYYMSQMNQFLRSFTKAFNDIERGDAADPAVDLNGKEMGSFFVGKRALGGEYDFTDTQISSGSNTYYQLTALNFAVNSESITDPGRFAAVTRSEYTDGVDNYTLLDSLKTL
;
A
#
# COMPACT_ATOMS: atom_id res chain seq x y z
N ALA A 1 -4.62 13.16 8.40
CA ALA A 1 -4.53 14.28 7.47
C ALA A 1 -3.65 13.85 6.28
N GLU A 2 -4.21 13.81 5.09
CA GLU A 2 -3.47 13.45 3.88
C GLU A 2 -2.64 14.65 3.43
N GLN A 3 -1.34 14.48 3.41
CA GLN A 3 -0.42 15.48 2.88
C GLN A 3 -0.18 15.22 1.41
N GLY A 4 -0.12 16.28 0.61
CA GLY A 4 0.13 16.17 -0.81
C GLY A 4 0.61 17.47 -1.42
N ILE A 5 0.63 17.51 -2.74
CA ILE A 5 1.05 18.66 -3.53
C ILE A 5 -0.13 19.13 -4.38
N ILE A 6 -0.33 20.44 -4.42
CA ILE A 6 -1.14 21.10 -5.44
C ILE A 6 -0.24 21.97 -6.30
N THR A 7 -0.48 21.96 -7.61
CA THR A 7 0.25 22.79 -8.56
C THR A 7 -0.65 23.89 -9.09
N VAL A 8 -0.19 25.13 -8.94
CA VAL A 8 -0.86 26.33 -9.43
C VAL A 8 0.15 27.19 -10.20
N LEU A 9 -0.14 27.58 -11.43
CA LEU A 9 0.76 28.38 -12.27
C LEU A 9 2.19 27.78 -12.34
N ASN A 10 2.30 26.47 -12.54
CA ASN A 10 3.56 25.70 -12.57
C ASN A 10 4.40 25.76 -11.28
N ASN A 11 3.81 26.18 -10.15
CA ASN A 11 4.46 26.12 -8.83
C ASN A 11 3.80 25.08 -7.96
N ASP A 12 4.60 24.29 -7.28
CA ASP A 12 4.17 23.24 -6.38
C ASP A 12 4.02 23.79 -4.95
N TYR A 13 2.85 23.53 -4.35
CA TYR A 13 2.53 23.92 -2.97
C TYR A 13 2.16 22.68 -2.16
N LEU A 14 2.83 22.48 -1.04
CA LEU A 14 2.50 21.40 -0.10
C LEU A 14 1.26 21.76 0.70
N TYR A 15 0.28 20.86 0.76
CA TYR A 15 -0.84 20.97 1.70
C TYR A 15 -0.70 20.00 2.87
N SER A 16 -1.22 20.40 4.01
CA SER A 16 -1.25 19.59 5.23
C SER A 16 -2.60 18.93 5.46
N ASP A 17 -3.65 19.45 4.83
CA ASP A 17 -5.00 18.95 4.96
C ASP A 17 -5.87 19.38 3.80
N PHE A 18 -6.95 18.65 3.52
CA PHE A 18 -7.98 19.07 2.59
C PHE A 18 -9.37 18.62 3.05
N THR A 19 -10.38 19.38 2.66
CA THR A 19 -11.78 19.10 2.96
C THR A 19 -12.61 19.21 1.68
N MET A 20 -13.47 18.22 1.45
CA MET A 20 -14.51 18.34 0.43
C MET A 20 -15.75 18.98 1.05
N ASN A 21 -16.15 20.11 0.51
CA ASN A 21 -17.31 20.86 0.97
C ASN A 21 -18.63 20.26 0.43
N ALA A 22 -19.73 20.59 1.06
CA ALA A 22 -21.06 20.10 0.66
C ALA A 22 -21.49 20.53 -0.75
N ASP A 23 -20.92 21.61 -1.29
CA ASP A 23 -21.14 22.11 -2.64
C ASP A 23 -20.27 21.43 -3.71
N GLY A 24 -19.45 20.44 -3.32
CA GLY A 24 -18.52 19.71 -4.19
C GLY A 24 -17.19 20.43 -4.41
N SER A 25 -16.96 21.59 -3.80
CA SER A 25 -15.66 22.25 -3.82
C SER A 25 -14.67 21.63 -2.85
N TYR A 26 -13.37 21.91 -3.04
CA TYR A 26 -12.30 21.45 -2.17
C TYR A 26 -11.58 22.63 -1.53
N THR A 27 -11.32 22.53 -0.23
CA THR A 27 -10.50 23.48 0.51
C THR A 27 -9.19 22.80 0.89
N PHE A 28 -8.06 23.40 0.53
CA PHE A 28 -6.72 22.91 0.87
C PHE A 28 -6.06 23.85 1.89
N THR A 29 -5.52 23.29 2.95
CA THR A 29 -4.69 24.01 3.92
C THR A 29 -3.23 23.85 3.52
N LEU A 30 -2.61 24.92 3.03
CA LEU A 30 -1.21 24.91 2.62
C LEU A 30 -0.28 24.95 3.83
N LYS A 31 0.85 24.25 3.75
CA LYS A 31 1.92 24.30 4.76
C LYS A 31 2.67 25.62 4.80
N GLN A 32 2.70 26.32 3.66
CA GLN A 32 3.38 27.61 3.53
C GLN A 32 2.37 28.75 3.49
N GLU A 33 2.67 29.84 4.16
CA GLU A 33 1.87 31.06 4.08
C GLU A 33 2.08 31.76 2.75
N LEU A 34 0.96 32.16 2.13
CA LEU A 34 0.96 32.94 0.89
C LEU A 34 0.71 34.40 1.25
N ASN A 35 1.52 35.29 0.66
CA ASN A 35 1.27 36.73 0.76
C ASN A 35 0.06 37.14 -0.12
N ALA A 36 -0.45 38.37 0.08
CA ALA A 36 -1.63 38.87 -0.61
C ALA A 36 -1.47 38.88 -2.14
N SER A 37 -0.25 39.18 -2.65
CA SER A 37 0.04 39.17 -4.08
C SER A 37 0.02 37.76 -4.67
N GLN A 38 0.50 36.76 -3.94
CA GLN A 38 0.44 35.38 -4.36
C GLN A 38 -1.00 34.86 -4.39
N ARG A 39 -1.79 35.17 -3.35
CA ARG A 39 -3.21 34.79 -3.26
C ARG A 39 -4.03 35.36 -4.42
N SER A 40 -3.81 36.65 -4.74
CA SER A 40 -4.54 37.30 -5.85
C SER A 40 -4.26 36.67 -7.22
N LYS A 41 -3.06 36.10 -7.43
CA LYS A 41 -2.69 35.41 -8.65
C LYS A 41 -3.36 34.05 -8.81
N PHE A 42 -3.88 33.46 -7.75
CA PHE A 42 -4.56 32.15 -7.81
C PHE A 42 -6.02 32.25 -8.20
N LEU A 43 -6.61 33.44 -8.12
CA LEU A 43 -8.02 33.63 -8.41
C LEU A 43 -8.29 33.37 -9.91
N GLY A 44 -9.15 32.38 -10.17
CA GLY A 44 -9.53 32.00 -11.54
C GLY A 44 -8.55 31.06 -12.24
N GLU A 45 -7.46 30.66 -11.60
CA GLU A 45 -6.48 29.74 -12.16
C GLU A 45 -6.88 28.28 -11.97
N SER A 46 -6.44 27.44 -12.90
CA SER A 46 -6.60 26.00 -12.79
C SER A 46 -5.61 25.42 -11.79
N VAL A 47 -6.10 24.52 -10.93
CA VAL A 47 -5.31 23.82 -9.91
C VAL A 47 -5.21 22.35 -10.28
N SER A 48 -4.00 21.82 -10.33
CA SER A 48 -3.78 20.37 -10.46
C SER A 48 -3.46 19.78 -9.08
N ILE A 49 -4.16 18.70 -8.75
CA ILE A 49 -3.92 17.96 -7.50
C ILE A 49 -2.89 16.86 -7.78
N GLY A 50 -1.84 16.85 -6.98
CA GLY A 50 -0.68 16.00 -7.22
C GLY A 50 0.30 16.62 -8.22
N LYS A 51 1.38 15.92 -8.52
CA LYS A 51 2.25 16.33 -9.62
C LYS A 51 1.48 16.18 -10.93
N SER A 52 1.49 17.23 -11.73
CA SER A 52 0.86 17.21 -13.06
C SER A 52 1.35 16.00 -13.85
N VAL A 53 0.41 15.17 -14.28
CA VAL A 53 0.68 13.93 -15.02
C VAL A 53 0.66 14.19 -16.53
N ASP A 54 0.78 15.44 -16.96
CA ASP A 54 0.84 15.81 -18.38
C ASP A 54 2.09 15.30 -19.11
N ALA A 55 3.08 14.84 -18.36
CA ALA A 55 4.16 14.03 -18.91
C ALA A 55 4.09 12.64 -18.24
N MET A 56 3.89 11.59 -19.03
CA MET A 56 4.09 10.19 -18.59
C MET A 56 5.57 9.98 -18.22
N GLY A 57 5.98 10.58 -17.11
CA GLY A 57 7.33 10.54 -16.57
C GLY A 57 7.49 9.51 -15.46
N ILE A 58 8.71 9.39 -14.94
CA ILE A 58 9.07 8.46 -13.84
C ILE A 58 8.07 8.50 -12.67
N PRO A 59 7.60 9.67 -12.17
CA PRO A 59 6.65 9.70 -11.05
C PRO A 59 5.30 9.02 -11.35
N TYR A 60 4.81 9.11 -12.59
CA TYR A 60 3.59 8.43 -13.01
C TYR A 60 3.76 6.91 -12.94
N TYR A 61 4.81 6.37 -13.56
CA TYR A 61 5.06 4.93 -13.57
C TYR A 61 5.35 4.40 -12.15
N MET A 62 6.06 5.18 -11.32
CA MET A 62 6.29 4.83 -9.91
C MET A 62 4.97 4.75 -9.13
N SER A 63 4.04 5.67 -9.36
CA SER A 63 2.71 5.64 -8.73
C SER A 63 1.92 4.40 -9.16
N GLN A 64 1.89 4.09 -10.46
CA GLN A 64 1.22 2.90 -10.99
C GLN A 64 1.86 1.61 -10.44
N MET A 65 3.18 1.55 -10.42
CA MET A 65 3.92 0.42 -9.86
C MET A 65 3.59 0.21 -8.38
N ASN A 66 3.58 1.29 -7.58
CA ASN A 66 3.24 1.21 -6.17
C ASN A 66 1.80 0.74 -5.95
N GLN A 67 0.85 1.22 -6.76
CA GLN A 67 -0.54 0.78 -6.69
C GLN A 67 -0.68 -0.71 -7.04
N PHE A 68 -0.04 -1.14 -8.12
CA PHE A 68 -0.01 -2.55 -8.50
C PHE A 68 0.58 -3.42 -7.38
N LEU A 69 1.77 -3.05 -6.86
CA LEU A 69 2.44 -3.80 -5.80
C LEU A 69 1.59 -3.91 -4.53
N ARG A 70 0.90 -2.85 -4.12
CA ARG A 70 0.00 -2.88 -2.96
C ARG A 70 -1.15 -3.87 -3.16
N SER A 71 -1.81 -3.81 -4.31
CA SER A 71 -2.93 -4.70 -4.63
C SER A 71 -2.47 -6.15 -4.75
N PHE A 72 -1.40 -6.41 -5.49
CA PHE A 72 -0.82 -7.73 -5.65
C PHE A 72 -0.37 -8.32 -4.32
N THR A 73 0.40 -7.55 -3.53
CA THR A 73 0.93 -8.01 -2.25
C THR A 73 -0.18 -8.31 -1.26
N LYS A 74 -1.22 -7.46 -1.22
CA LYS A 74 -2.38 -7.73 -0.37
C LYS A 74 -3.06 -9.02 -0.77
N ALA A 75 -3.39 -9.19 -2.03
CA ALA A 75 -4.09 -10.38 -2.52
C ALA A 75 -3.26 -11.65 -2.30
N PHE A 76 -1.95 -11.61 -2.54
CA PHE A 76 -1.04 -12.72 -2.28
C PHE A 76 -0.97 -13.06 -0.77
N ASN A 77 -0.75 -12.07 0.07
CA ASN A 77 -0.66 -12.27 1.52
C ASN A 77 -1.99 -12.73 2.13
N ASP A 78 -3.14 -12.31 1.58
CA ASP A 78 -4.44 -12.78 2.05
C ASP A 78 -4.60 -14.30 1.79
N ILE A 79 -4.12 -14.79 0.65
CA ILE A 79 -4.09 -16.24 0.35
C ILE A 79 -3.10 -16.95 1.29
N GLU A 80 -1.87 -16.42 1.43
CA GLU A 80 -0.85 -17.00 2.29
C GLU A 80 -1.24 -17.06 3.78
N ARG A 81 -2.07 -16.15 4.26
CA ARG A 81 -2.56 -16.17 5.64
C ARG A 81 -3.74 -17.11 5.83
N GLY A 82 -4.51 -17.33 4.76
CA GLY A 82 -5.77 -18.04 4.84
C GLY A 82 -6.86 -17.24 5.58
N ASP A 83 -7.93 -17.92 5.94
CA ASP A 83 -9.05 -17.34 6.68
C ASP A 83 -8.69 -17.24 8.18
N ALA A 84 -9.21 -16.23 8.88
CA ALA A 84 -8.99 -16.08 10.33
C ALA A 84 -9.57 -17.24 11.16
N ALA A 85 -10.60 -17.93 10.65
CA ALA A 85 -11.18 -19.11 11.31
C ALA A 85 -10.40 -20.41 11.02
N ASP A 86 -9.71 -20.45 9.87
CA ASP A 86 -8.89 -21.60 9.46
C ASP A 86 -7.61 -21.07 8.77
N PRO A 87 -6.64 -20.57 9.54
CA PRO A 87 -5.44 -19.91 9.01
C PRO A 87 -4.58 -20.90 8.23
N ALA A 88 -3.89 -20.38 7.23
CA ALA A 88 -2.91 -21.14 6.49
C ALA A 88 -1.69 -21.44 7.38
N VAL A 89 -1.09 -22.60 7.16
CA VAL A 89 0.09 -23.06 7.90
C VAL A 89 1.19 -23.48 6.95
N ASP A 90 2.43 -23.37 7.43
CA ASP A 90 3.61 -23.83 6.73
C ASP A 90 3.80 -25.35 6.83
N LEU A 91 4.86 -25.86 6.23
CA LEU A 91 5.18 -27.30 6.26
C LEU A 91 5.39 -27.86 7.67
N ASN A 92 5.60 -27.01 8.68
CA ASN A 92 5.78 -27.41 10.08
C ASN A 92 4.49 -27.18 10.91
N GLY A 93 3.39 -26.79 10.30
CA GLY A 93 2.12 -26.50 10.97
C GLY A 93 2.10 -25.16 11.72
N LYS A 94 3.09 -24.26 11.48
CA LYS A 94 3.11 -22.93 12.09
C LYS A 94 2.28 -21.98 11.23
N GLU A 95 1.44 -21.15 11.86
CA GLU A 95 0.64 -20.14 11.16
C GLU A 95 1.49 -19.21 10.31
N MET A 96 0.97 -18.90 9.13
CA MET A 96 1.59 -17.99 8.20
C MET A 96 1.23 -16.53 8.52
N GLY A 97 2.23 -15.67 8.36
CA GLY A 97 2.05 -14.21 8.35
C GLY A 97 2.07 -13.65 6.92
N SER A 98 2.55 -12.41 6.78
CA SER A 98 2.78 -11.82 5.47
C SER A 98 3.99 -12.45 4.80
N PHE A 99 3.82 -12.99 3.59
CA PHE A 99 4.94 -13.48 2.78
C PHE A 99 5.71 -12.33 2.13
N PHE A 100 4.99 -11.38 1.51
CA PHE A 100 5.57 -10.14 1.03
C PHE A 100 5.41 -9.04 2.07
N VAL A 101 6.47 -8.28 2.27
CA VAL A 101 6.58 -7.23 3.29
C VAL A 101 7.20 -5.97 2.72
N GLY A 102 7.14 -4.87 3.46
CA GLY A 102 7.88 -3.64 3.18
C GLY A 102 9.03 -3.47 4.16
N LYS A 103 10.24 -3.28 3.69
CA LYS A 103 11.40 -2.95 4.54
C LYS A 103 11.28 -1.52 5.06
N ARG A 104 11.62 -1.30 6.33
CA ARG A 104 11.71 0.03 6.94
C ARG A 104 13.11 0.62 6.75
N ALA A 105 13.19 1.93 6.56
CA ALA A 105 14.46 2.63 6.37
C ALA A 105 15.44 2.46 7.54
N LEU A 106 14.94 2.34 8.77
CA LEU A 106 15.73 2.16 9.98
C LEU A 106 15.89 0.68 10.39
N GLY A 107 15.58 -0.24 9.51
CA GLY A 107 15.62 -1.68 9.75
C GLY A 107 14.28 -2.25 10.22
N GLY A 108 14.10 -3.56 10.03
CA GLY A 108 12.86 -4.27 10.29
C GLY A 108 11.88 -4.21 9.13
N GLU A 109 10.70 -4.76 9.35
CA GLU A 109 9.65 -4.92 8.37
C GLU A 109 8.36 -4.23 8.84
N TYR A 110 7.51 -3.82 7.89
CA TYR A 110 6.15 -3.37 8.21
C TYR A 110 5.31 -4.59 8.56
N ASP A 111 4.64 -4.53 9.69
CA ASP A 111 3.58 -5.46 10.04
C ASP A 111 2.26 -4.96 9.43
N PHE A 112 1.77 -5.65 8.42
CA PHE A 112 0.51 -5.33 7.76
C PHE A 112 -0.67 -5.91 8.53
N THR A 113 -0.87 -5.47 9.78
CA THR A 113 -2.00 -5.86 10.63
C THR A 113 -3.33 -5.31 10.13
N ASP A 114 -3.30 -4.15 9.47
CA ASP A 114 -4.46 -3.59 8.78
C ASP A 114 -4.43 -4.05 7.31
N THR A 115 -5.41 -4.86 6.94
CA THR A 115 -5.55 -5.43 5.60
C THR A 115 -6.04 -4.44 4.55
N GLN A 116 -6.29 -3.18 4.92
CA GLN A 116 -6.76 -2.16 3.99
C GLN A 116 -5.62 -1.51 3.22
N ILE A 117 -5.90 -1.10 1.98
CA ILE A 117 -5.02 -0.24 1.19
C ILE A 117 -5.40 1.22 1.45
N SER A 118 -5.21 1.68 2.67
CA SER A 118 -5.51 3.04 3.09
C SER A 118 -4.28 3.72 3.70
N SER A 119 -4.32 5.04 3.84
CA SER A 119 -3.27 5.76 4.52
C SER A 119 -3.23 5.37 6.00
N GLY A 120 -2.14 4.79 6.45
CA GLY A 120 -1.95 4.37 7.83
C GLY A 120 -0.56 3.79 8.06
N SER A 121 -0.17 3.66 9.33
CA SER A 121 1.19 3.24 9.69
C SER A 121 1.47 1.75 9.47
N ASN A 122 0.43 0.90 9.52
CA ASN A 122 0.53 -0.56 9.40
C ASN A 122 -0.30 -1.10 8.23
N THR A 123 -0.56 -0.28 7.22
CA THR A 123 -1.32 -0.65 6.04
C THR A 123 -0.41 -0.87 4.84
N TYR A 124 -0.93 -1.55 3.82
CA TYR A 124 -0.24 -1.71 2.54
C TYR A 124 0.11 -0.40 1.83
N TYR A 125 -0.46 0.74 2.29
CA TYR A 125 -0.09 2.05 1.77
C TYR A 125 1.40 2.37 1.98
N GLN A 126 2.03 1.80 3.01
CA GLN A 126 3.47 1.96 3.28
C GLN A 126 4.35 1.18 2.29
N LEU A 127 3.76 0.27 1.51
CA LEU A 127 4.48 -0.52 0.52
C LEU A 127 4.72 0.29 -0.76
N THR A 128 5.96 0.26 -1.21
CA THR A 128 6.41 0.89 -2.46
C THR A 128 7.36 -0.04 -3.20
N ALA A 129 7.61 0.23 -4.49
CA ALA A 129 8.60 -0.52 -5.26
C ALA A 129 10.02 -0.47 -4.69
N LEU A 130 10.32 0.55 -3.87
CA LEU A 130 11.65 0.72 -3.27
C LEU A 130 11.85 -0.10 -1.99
N ASN A 131 10.78 -0.47 -1.31
CA ASN A 131 10.88 -1.20 -0.04
C ASN A 131 10.23 -2.59 -0.07
N PHE A 132 9.67 -3.00 -1.21
CA PHE A 132 9.08 -4.32 -1.41
C PHE A 132 10.12 -5.43 -1.22
N ALA A 133 9.78 -6.45 -0.44
CA ALA A 133 10.66 -7.57 -0.15
C ALA A 133 9.88 -8.82 0.25
N VAL A 134 10.55 -9.97 0.22
CA VAL A 134 10.08 -11.19 0.87
C VAL A 134 10.39 -11.09 2.37
N ASN A 135 9.51 -11.63 3.20
CA ASN A 135 9.70 -11.73 4.65
C ASN A 135 11.02 -12.45 4.99
N SER A 136 11.76 -11.92 5.95
CA SER A 136 13.05 -12.48 6.34
C SER A 136 12.96 -13.89 6.91
N GLU A 137 11.87 -14.27 7.57
CA GLU A 137 11.65 -15.65 8.02
C GLU A 137 11.55 -16.62 6.84
N SER A 138 10.81 -16.25 5.78
CA SER A 138 10.65 -17.10 4.58
C SER A 138 11.94 -17.18 3.74
N ILE A 139 12.83 -16.17 3.82
CA ILE A 139 14.14 -16.23 3.18
C ILE A 139 15.07 -17.21 3.91
N THR A 140 15.02 -17.23 5.24
CA THR A 140 15.89 -18.08 6.07
C THR A 140 15.40 -19.52 6.16
N ASP A 141 14.09 -19.72 6.09
CA ASP A 141 13.44 -21.04 6.11
C ASP A 141 12.49 -21.17 4.92
N PRO A 142 12.89 -21.85 3.84
CA PRO A 142 12.02 -22.08 2.68
C PRO A 142 10.76 -22.89 3.00
N GLY A 143 10.70 -23.60 4.12
CA GLY A 143 9.50 -24.27 4.61
C GLY A 143 8.42 -23.32 5.11
N ARG A 144 8.73 -22.04 5.27
CA ARG A 144 7.81 -20.94 5.62
C ARG A 144 7.06 -20.44 4.39
N PHE A 145 6.26 -21.31 3.81
CA PHE A 145 5.34 -21.04 2.71
C PHE A 145 4.04 -21.78 3.01
N ALA A 146 2.89 -21.14 2.76
CA ALA A 146 1.59 -21.76 3.03
C ALA A 146 1.37 -22.95 2.08
N ALA A 147 1.18 -24.12 2.67
CA ALA A 147 0.90 -25.35 1.93
C ALA A 147 -0.58 -25.70 1.99
N VAL A 148 -1.15 -25.67 3.19
CA VAL A 148 -2.52 -26.08 3.49
C VAL A 148 -3.11 -25.18 4.58
N THR A 149 -4.42 -25.28 4.83
CA THR A 149 -5.02 -24.66 6.02
C THR A 149 -4.73 -25.48 7.28
N ARG A 150 -4.96 -24.92 8.45
CA ARG A 150 -4.74 -25.61 9.73
C ARG A 150 -5.59 -26.87 9.87
N SER A 151 -6.83 -26.83 9.47
CA SER A 151 -7.71 -28.00 9.52
C SER A 151 -7.22 -29.12 8.60
N GLU A 152 -6.82 -28.79 7.38
CA GLU A 152 -6.25 -29.73 6.41
C GLU A 152 -4.94 -30.34 6.92
N TYR A 153 -4.05 -29.54 7.52
CA TYR A 153 -2.81 -30.01 8.13
C TYR A 153 -3.07 -31.01 9.26
N THR A 154 -4.05 -30.73 10.12
CA THR A 154 -4.42 -31.60 11.25
C THR A 154 -5.04 -32.91 10.76
N ASP A 155 -5.84 -32.86 9.72
CA ASP A 155 -6.51 -34.04 9.14
C ASP A 155 -5.58 -34.85 8.22
N GLY A 156 -4.39 -34.34 7.92
CA GLY A 156 -3.42 -34.96 7.00
C GLY A 156 -3.90 -35.03 5.55
N VAL A 157 -4.78 -34.10 5.18
CA VAL A 157 -5.32 -33.99 3.81
C VAL A 157 -4.33 -33.22 2.96
N ASP A 158 -3.93 -33.81 1.84
CA ASP A 158 -3.06 -33.17 0.85
C ASP A 158 -3.97 -32.37 -0.12
N ASN A 159 -4.13 -31.08 0.15
CA ASN A 159 -5.01 -30.20 -0.62
C ASN A 159 -4.19 -29.07 -1.25
N TYR A 160 -4.43 -28.80 -2.52
CA TYR A 160 -3.72 -27.75 -3.28
C TYR A 160 -4.52 -26.45 -3.42
N THR A 161 -5.58 -26.24 -2.64
CA THR A 161 -6.52 -25.12 -2.78
C THR A 161 -5.81 -23.77 -2.67
N LEU A 162 -4.86 -23.62 -1.73
CA LEU A 162 -4.08 -22.39 -1.57
C LEU A 162 -3.17 -22.14 -2.78
N LEU A 163 -2.49 -23.18 -3.27
CA LEU A 163 -1.62 -23.09 -4.44
C LEU A 163 -2.41 -22.80 -5.73
N ASP A 164 -3.58 -23.39 -5.88
CA ASP A 164 -4.47 -23.10 -7.00
C ASP A 164 -5.01 -21.65 -6.93
N SER A 165 -5.29 -21.13 -5.74
CA SER A 165 -5.65 -19.74 -5.53
C SER A 165 -4.53 -18.77 -5.94
N LEU A 166 -3.28 -19.08 -5.59
CA LEU A 166 -2.11 -18.30 -6.01
C LEU A 166 -1.88 -18.33 -7.51
N LYS A 167 -2.16 -19.46 -8.16
CA LYS A 167 -2.03 -19.61 -9.61
C LYS A 167 -3.05 -18.78 -10.40
N THR A 168 -4.18 -18.45 -9.80
CA THR A 168 -5.27 -17.68 -10.42
C THR A 168 -5.23 -16.19 -10.07
N LEU A 169 -4.31 -15.75 -9.23
CA LEU A 169 -4.04 -14.36 -8.86
C LEU A 169 -3.42 -13.58 -10.02
#